data_d9ab53ab7fc8ccf2bf4c64e59b02bb0e
#
_entry.id   d9ab53ab7fc8ccf2bf4c64e59b02bb0e
#
_cell.length_a   1.000
_cell.length_b   1.000
_cell.length_c   1.000
_cell.angle_alpha   90.00
_cell.angle_beta   90.00
_cell.angle_gamma   90.00
#
_symmetry.space_group_name_H-M   'P 1'
#
loop_
_entity.id
_entity.type
_entity.pdbx_description
1 polymer ?
#
loop_
_entity_poly.entity_id
_entity_poly.type
_entity_poly.pdbx_seq_one_letter_code
_entity_poly.pdbx_strand_id
1 'polypeptide(L)'
;MEVSKKNMFIEQLISENRLLSSLHDRVMSSPHYEKQLYNVLEKYTMDYMEESSDHSVSEEIYFSFIRSYNKDMKIFAKTGKFPLEIDENRSPPGRYEYDITLLLSCLFSEHRFRIMQLLDQKSSMANCGLFIGCGPGLEIELVKNNFQKLYAYDLSINEFLLDKHPSVHFNESYFTGENDDLRYDSIYMIELLEHLSEPYILLEKCQKVLTEKGKIFLTTATNIPQFDHLYNFEASHQDFEKKIQNMGLSISFMEEIPHQYITLDIGAKNRFYILEKESRI
;
A
#
# COMPACT_ATOMS: atom_id res chain seq x y z
N MET A 1 -5.02 30.67 13.66
CA MET A 1 -6.47 30.46 13.39
C MET A 1 -6.73 29.56 12.15
N GLU A 2 -5.69 29.06 11.48
CA GLU A 2 -5.84 28.14 10.34
C GLU A 2 -5.96 26.64 10.72
N VAL A 3 -5.53 26.27 11.91
CA VAL A 3 -5.60 24.87 12.40
C VAL A 3 -7.04 24.36 12.57
N SER A 4 -8.05 25.24 12.69
CA SER A 4 -9.42 24.83 13.02
C SER A 4 -10.27 24.38 11.82
N LYS A 5 -9.87 24.64 10.57
CA LYS A 5 -10.65 24.21 9.39
C LYS A 5 -10.23 22.82 8.88
N LYS A 6 -8.96 22.42 9.08
CA LYS A 6 -8.41 21.17 8.57
C LYS A 6 -8.95 19.92 9.27
N ASN A 7 -9.19 19.97 10.59
CA ASN A 7 -9.79 18.83 11.32
C ASN A 7 -11.28 18.61 11.01
N MET A 8 -11.94 19.55 10.33
CA MET A 8 -13.38 19.46 10.11
C MET A 8 -13.80 18.42 9.05
N PHE A 9 -12.95 18.08 8.08
CA PHE A 9 -13.41 17.25 6.96
C PHE A 9 -13.56 15.76 7.34
N ILE A 10 -12.57 15.13 7.96
CA ILE A 10 -12.69 13.74 8.42
C ILE A 10 -13.76 13.63 9.51
N GLU A 11 -13.81 14.60 10.44
CA GLU A 11 -14.89 14.69 11.45
C GLU A 11 -16.26 14.84 10.81
N GLN A 12 -16.38 15.61 9.73
CA GLN A 12 -17.62 15.75 8.96
C GLN A 12 -18.01 14.44 8.29
N LEU A 13 -17.09 13.78 7.56
CA LEU A 13 -17.34 12.47 6.95
C LEU A 13 -17.86 11.44 7.96
N ILE A 14 -17.24 11.41 9.14
CA ILE A 14 -17.63 10.50 10.23
C ILE A 14 -19.00 10.86 10.77
N SER A 15 -19.29 12.16 10.98
CA SER A 15 -20.55 12.62 11.58
C SER A 15 -21.75 12.42 10.67
N GLU A 16 -21.55 12.54 9.36
CA GLU A 16 -22.63 12.42 8.36
C GLU A 16 -22.86 10.96 7.94
N ASN A 17 -21.92 10.05 8.23
CA ASN A 17 -21.98 8.69 7.71
C ASN A 17 -21.71 7.59 8.74
N ARG A 18 -22.75 6.84 9.11
CA ARG A 18 -22.68 5.76 10.10
C ARG A 18 -21.71 4.63 9.73
N LEU A 19 -21.53 4.34 8.44
CA LEU A 19 -20.60 3.30 8.02
C LEU A 19 -19.16 3.78 8.24
N LEU A 20 -18.81 4.98 7.80
CA LEU A 20 -17.49 5.56 8.01
C LEU A 20 -17.19 5.75 9.50
N SER A 21 -18.17 6.21 10.29
CA SER A 21 -18.04 6.26 11.74
C SER A 21 -17.68 4.90 12.33
N SER A 22 -18.40 3.85 11.94
CA SER A 22 -18.14 2.49 12.43
C SER A 22 -16.75 1.95 11.99
N LEU A 23 -16.33 2.23 10.77
CA LEU A 23 -15.00 1.83 10.28
C LEU A 23 -13.88 2.60 11.01
N HIS A 24 -14.06 3.90 11.20
CA HIS A 24 -13.15 4.74 11.97
C HIS A 24 -13.02 4.28 13.41
N ASP A 25 -14.15 4.02 14.09
CA ASP A 25 -14.18 3.53 15.48
C ASP A 25 -13.41 2.20 15.62
N ARG A 26 -13.45 1.35 14.61
CA ARG A 26 -12.67 0.11 14.59
C ARG A 26 -11.17 0.38 14.53
N VAL A 27 -10.72 1.30 13.66
CA VAL A 27 -9.31 1.71 13.61
C VAL A 27 -8.89 2.32 14.93
N MET A 28 -9.70 3.25 15.50
CA MET A 28 -9.39 3.92 16.75
C MET A 28 -9.37 2.98 17.98
N SER A 29 -10.15 1.91 17.95
CA SER A 29 -10.20 0.89 19.02
C SER A 29 -9.25 -0.28 18.78
N SER A 30 -8.56 -0.32 17.64
CA SER A 30 -7.57 -1.35 17.34
C SER A 30 -6.43 -1.33 18.37
N PRO A 31 -5.90 -2.50 18.80
CA PRO A 31 -4.72 -2.55 19.65
C PRO A 31 -3.46 -1.98 18.96
N HIS A 32 -3.53 -1.77 17.66
CA HIS A 32 -2.48 -1.18 16.84
C HIS A 32 -2.62 0.32 16.65
N TYR A 33 -3.70 0.95 17.18
CA TYR A 33 -3.91 2.38 17.00
C TYR A 33 -2.79 3.20 17.64
N GLU A 34 -2.24 4.13 16.87
CA GLU A 34 -1.22 5.08 17.30
C GLU A 34 -1.61 6.49 16.83
N LYS A 35 -1.91 7.35 17.80
CA LYS A 35 -2.44 8.69 17.52
C LYS A 35 -1.49 9.55 16.69
N GLN A 36 -0.17 9.45 16.91
CA GLN A 36 0.80 10.27 16.16
C GLN A 36 0.82 9.85 14.70
N LEU A 37 0.88 8.55 14.43
CA LEU A 37 0.79 8.02 13.07
C LEU A 37 -0.54 8.41 12.42
N TYR A 38 -1.68 8.21 13.11
CA TYR A 38 -2.99 8.59 12.58
C TYR A 38 -3.02 10.06 12.14
N ASN A 39 -2.51 10.98 12.96
CA ASN A 39 -2.46 12.40 12.63
C ASN A 39 -1.60 12.69 11.37
N VAL A 40 -0.52 11.95 11.15
CA VAL A 40 0.32 12.09 9.94
C VAL A 40 -0.47 11.63 8.72
N LEU A 41 -1.11 10.45 8.79
CA LEU A 41 -1.91 9.90 7.69
C LEU A 41 -3.10 10.81 7.35
N GLU A 42 -3.83 11.28 8.37
CA GLU A 42 -4.94 12.22 8.22
C GLU A 42 -4.49 13.53 7.56
N LYS A 43 -3.43 14.13 8.09
CA LYS A 43 -2.90 15.38 7.55
C LYS A 43 -2.49 15.23 6.08
N TYR A 44 -1.77 14.15 5.75
CA TYR A 44 -1.34 13.91 4.37
C TYR A 44 -2.53 13.74 3.43
N THR A 45 -3.52 12.95 3.85
CA THR A 45 -4.77 12.74 3.09
C THR A 45 -5.48 14.06 2.83
N MET A 46 -5.58 14.91 3.86
CA MET A 46 -6.19 16.24 3.73
C MET A 46 -5.41 17.16 2.79
N ASP A 47 -4.07 17.20 2.91
CA ASP A 47 -3.23 18.01 2.03
C ASP A 47 -3.40 17.57 0.55
N TYR A 48 -3.47 16.25 0.30
CA TYR A 48 -3.73 15.70 -1.05
C TYR A 48 -5.10 16.11 -1.60
N MET A 49 -6.14 16.07 -0.77
CA MET A 49 -7.50 16.42 -1.18
C MET A 49 -7.70 17.92 -1.39
N GLU A 50 -7.01 18.78 -0.62
CA GLU A 50 -7.08 20.26 -0.76
C GLU A 50 -6.53 20.76 -2.10
N GLU A 51 -5.51 20.11 -2.66
CA GLU A 51 -4.96 20.45 -3.97
C GLU A 51 -5.86 20.00 -5.12
N SER A 52 -6.69 19.01 -4.90
CA SER A 52 -7.71 18.59 -5.83
C SER A 52 -9.01 19.33 -5.51
N SER A 53 -9.48 20.17 -6.39
CA SER A 53 -10.51 21.19 -6.20
C SER A 53 -11.93 20.73 -5.83
N ASP A 54 -12.17 19.45 -5.49
CA ASP A 54 -13.54 18.95 -5.24
C ASP A 54 -13.62 17.95 -4.06
N HIS A 55 -13.78 18.48 -2.84
CA HIS A 55 -13.92 17.69 -1.63
C HIS A 55 -15.21 16.85 -1.56
N SER A 56 -16.28 17.28 -2.23
CA SER A 56 -17.60 16.61 -2.16
C SER A 56 -17.60 15.25 -2.87
N VAL A 57 -16.67 15.04 -3.78
CA VAL A 57 -16.54 13.81 -4.60
C VAL A 57 -15.86 12.68 -3.83
N SER A 58 -15.02 13.00 -2.85
CA SER A 58 -14.16 11.99 -2.17
C SER A 58 -14.95 10.96 -1.37
N GLU A 59 -16.06 11.38 -0.75
CA GLU A 59 -16.96 10.47 -0.02
C GLU A 59 -17.64 9.48 -0.98
N GLU A 60 -18.17 9.98 -2.09
CA GLU A 60 -18.83 9.14 -3.10
C GLU A 60 -17.85 8.15 -3.75
N ILE A 61 -16.60 8.59 -4.01
CA ILE A 61 -15.52 7.75 -4.52
C ILE A 61 -15.30 6.57 -3.56
N TYR A 62 -15.08 6.85 -2.27
CA TYR A 62 -14.78 5.82 -1.31
C TYR A 62 -15.96 4.86 -1.08
N PHE A 63 -17.20 5.36 -1.06
CA PHE A 63 -18.39 4.51 -1.00
C PHE A 63 -18.58 3.66 -2.26
N SER A 64 -18.31 4.22 -3.41
CA SER A 64 -18.37 3.46 -4.67
C SER A 64 -17.37 2.30 -4.64
N PHE A 65 -16.15 2.57 -4.16
CA PHE A 65 -15.15 1.55 -3.94
C PHE A 65 -15.62 0.45 -2.97
N ILE A 66 -16.09 0.83 -1.77
CA ILE A 66 -16.58 -0.15 -0.78
C ILE A 66 -17.71 -1.01 -1.34
N ARG A 67 -18.66 -0.41 -2.06
CA ARG A 67 -19.76 -1.15 -2.68
C ARG A 67 -19.29 -2.12 -3.75
N SER A 68 -18.38 -1.67 -4.61
CA SER A 68 -17.77 -2.49 -5.65
C SER A 68 -16.99 -3.66 -5.06
N TYR A 69 -16.13 -3.39 -4.10
CA TYR A 69 -15.33 -4.40 -3.41
C TYR A 69 -16.21 -5.43 -2.69
N ASN A 70 -17.27 -5.01 -2.00
CA ASN A 70 -18.23 -5.93 -1.38
C ASN A 70 -18.94 -6.83 -2.39
N LYS A 71 -19.23 -6.33 -3.60
CA LYS A 71 -19.79 -7.13 -4.69
C LYS A 71 -18.76 -8.17 -5.17
N ASP A 72 -17.53 -7.75 -5.38
CA ASP A 72 -16.44 -8.61 -5.84
C ASP A 72 -16.12 -9.71 -4.83
N MET A 73 -16.08 -9.41 -3.53
CA MET A 73 -15.96 -10.41 -2.47
C MET A 73 -17.05 -11.47 -2.50
N LYS A 74 -18.31 -11.08 -2.70
CA LYS A 74 -19.43 -12.03 -2.79
C LYS A 74 -19.34 -12.94 -4.01
N ILE A 75 -18.81 -12.42 -5.12
CA ILE A 75 -18.59 -13.20 -6.34
C ILE A 75 -17.42 -14.16 -6.13
N PHE A 76 -16.31 -13.68 -5.59
CA PHE A 76 -15.15 -14.49 -5.27
C PHE A 76 -15.47 -15.63 -4.31
N ALA A 77 -16.22 -15.37 -3.24
CA ALA A 77 -16.67 -16.41 -2.30
C ALA A 77 -17.47 -17.54 -2.95
N LYS A 78 -18.17 -17.24 -4.06
CA LYS A 78 -18.97 -18.25 -4.81
C LYS A 78 -18.18 -18.95 -5.90
N THR A 79 -17.22 -18.27 -6.51
CA THR A 79 -16.59 -18.73 -7.77
C THR A 79 -15.10 -19.02 -7.62
N GLY A 80 -14.44 -18.45 -6.60
CA GLY A 80 -12.99 -18.44 -6.46
C GLY A 80 -12.25 -17.60 -7.50
N LYS A 81 -12.96 -16.80 -8.30
CA LYS A 81 -12.40 -16.01 -9.41
C LYS A 81 -12.25 -14.54 -9.05
N PHE A 82 -11.15 -13.94 -9.46
CA PHE A 82 -10.92 -12.50 -9.37
C PHE A 82 -11.81 -11.74 -10.38
N PRO A 83 -12.08 -10.44 -10.13
CA PRO A 83 -12.94 -9.63 -11.01
C PRO A 83 -12.54 -9.62 -12.48
N LEU A 84 -11.23 -9.50 -12.78
CA LEU A 84 -10.73 -9.49 -14.16
C LEU A 84 -10.85 -10.85 -14.86
N GLU A 85 -10.91 -11.96 -14.14
CA GLU A 85 -11.19 -13.29 -14.71
C GLU A 85 -12.66 -13.44 -15.16
N ILE A 86 -13.53 -12.54 -14.67
CA ILE A 86 -14.97 -12.56 -14.97
C ILE A 86 -15.31 -11.50 -16.01
N ASP A 87 -14.70 -10.32 -15.92
CA ASP A 87 -14.87 -9.19 -16.84
C ASP A 87 -13.52 -8.55 -17.14
N GLU A 88 -12.86 -9.01 -18.17
CA GLU A 88 -11.56 -8.52 -18.63
C GLU A 88 -11.59 -7.07 -19.16
N ASN A 89 -12.79 -6.57 -19.50
CA ASN A 89 -12.97 -5.21 -20.00
C ASN A 89 -13.35 -4.20 -18.91
N ARG A 90 -13.30 -4.61 -17.65
CA ARG A 90 -13.62 -3.72 -16.52
C ARG A 90 -12.62 -2.56 -16.48
N SER A 91 -13.14 -1.34 -16.63
CA SER A 91 -12.33 -0.14 -16.59
C SER A 91 -11.85 0.16 -15.17
N PRO A 92 -10.56 0.49 -15.01
CA PRO A 92 -10.05 0.98 -13.72
C PRO A 92 -10.67 2.36 -13.40
N PRO A 93 -10.72 2.77 -12.12
CA PRO A 93 -11.04 4.13 -11.74
C PRO A 93 -10.01 5.11 -12.31
N GLY A 94 -10.37 6.39 -12.37
CA GLY A 94 -9.41 7.45 -12.67
C GLY A 94 -8.30 7.51 -11.61
N ARG A 95 -7.14 8.07 -11.97
CA ARG A 95 -5.98 8.16 -11.04
C ARG A 95 -6.36 8.81 -9.71
N TYR A 96 -7.03 9.96 -9.75
CA TYR A 96 -7.46 10.66 -8.56
C TYR A 96 -8.40 9.83 -7.68
N GLU A 97 -9.38 9.16 -8.29
CA GLU A 97 -10.31 8.28 -7.57
C GLU A 97 -9.59 7.11 -6.89
N TYR A 98 -8.58 6.58 -7.56
CA TYR A 98 -7.75 5.51 -7.03
C TYR A 98 -6.93 5.99 -5.83
N ASP A 99 -6.22 7.13 -5.97
CA ASP A 99 -5.39 7.71 -4.93
C ASP A 99 -6.22 8.05 -3.67
N ILE A 100 -7.40 8.67 -3.83
CA ILE A 100 -8.33 8.95 -2.72
C ILE A 100 -8.77 7.68 -2.01
N THR A 101 -9.05 6.62 -2.77
CA THR A 101 -9.42 5.32 -2.20
C THR A 101 -8.30 4.75 -1.33
N LEU A 102 -7.06 4.80 -1.81
CA LEU A 102 -5.88 4.33 -1.07
C LEU A 102 -5.66 5.15 0.21
N LEU A 103 -5.72 6.48 0.12
CA LEU A 103 -5.51 7.39 1.24
C LEU A 103 -6.58 7.20 2.33
N LEU A 104 -7.86 7.23 1.95
CA LEU A 104 -8.96 7.03 2.90
C LEU A 104 -8.96 5.62 3.51
N SER A 105 -8.53 4.60 2.76
CA SER A 105 -8.42 3.25 3.31
C SER A 105 -7.42 3.16 4.47
N CYS A 106 -6.38 3.99 4.50
CA CYS A 106 -5.43 4.04 5.61
C CYS A 106 -6.05 4.63 6.90
N LEU A 107 -7.13 5.40 6.80
CA LEU A 107 -7.85 5.98 7.93
C LEU A 107 -9.05 5.15 8.39
N PHE A 108 -9.65 4.37 7.48
CA PHE A 108 -10.91 3.65 7.71
C PHE A 108 -10.77 2.11 7.66
N SER A 109 -9.53 1.60 7.53
CA SER A 109 -9.29 0.16 7.41
C SER A 109 -8.16 -0.30 8.34
N GLU A 110 -8.46 -1.20 9.28
CA GLU A 110 -7.49 -1.66 10.29
C GLU A 110 -6.25 -2.29 9.67
N HIS A 111 -6.41 -3.10 8.61
CA HIS A 111 -5.28 -3.76 7.95
C HIS A 111 -4.37 -2.74 7.24
N ARG A 112 -4.92 -1.73 6.57
CA ARG A 112 -4.13 -0.67 5.93
C ARG A 112 -3.39 0.18 6.97
N PHE A 113 -4.08 0.56 8.05
CA PHE A 113 -3.44 1.28 9.16
C PHE A 113 -2.29 0.46 9.76
N ARG A 114 -2.48 -0.86 9.95
CA ARG A 114 -1.42 -1.74 10.47
C ARG A 114 -0.21 -1.83 9.54
N ILE A 115 -0.44 -1.90 8.23
CA ILE A 115 0.64 -1.86 7.23
C ILE A 115 1.46 -0.57 7.35
N MET A 116 0.79 0.59 7.43
CA MET A 116 1.46 1.89 7.61
C MET A 116 2.25 1.94 8.92
N GLN A 117 1.70 1.41 10.00
CA GLN A 117 2.39 1.34 11.29
C GLN A 117 3.64 0.45 11.23
N LEU A 118 3.55 -0.71 10.60
CA LEU A 118 4.71 -1.59 10.43
C LEU A 118 5.79 -0.93 9.58
N LEU A 119 5.40 -0.23 8.53
CA LEU A 119 6.31 0.52 7.68
C LEU A 119 7.05 1.59 8.48
N ASP A 120 6.34 2.41 9.25
CA ASP A 120 6.92 3.46 10.10
C ASP A 120 7.87 2.87 11.15
N GLN A 121 7.44 1.82 11.88
CA GLN A 121 8.21 1.20 12.95
C GLN A 121 9.43 0.39 12.48
N LYS A 122 9.39 -0.20 11.30
CA LYS A 122 10.42 -1.12 10.81
C LYS A 122 11.43 -0.47 9.88
N SER A 123 11.08 0.67 9.27
CA SER A 123 12.02 1.45 8.46
C SER A 123 13.09 2.08 9.34
N SER A 124 14.32 2.09 8.85
CA SER A 124 15.48 2.60 9.59
C SER A 124 16.34 3.48 8.69
N MET A 125 17.19 4.29 9.32
CA MET A 125 18.14 5.16 8.61
C MET A 125 19.04 4.37 7.66
N ALA A 126 19.13 4.84 6.41
CA ALA A 126 19.92 4.26 5.36
C ALA A 126 20.39 5.32 4.35
N ASN A 127 21.32 4.97 3.46
CA ASN A 127 21.81 5.95 2.47
C ASN A 127 20.84 6.08 1.29
N CYS A 128 20.42 4.94 0.72
CA CYS A 128 19.67 4.91 -0.53
C CYS A 128 18.41 4.05 -0.40
N GLY A 129 17.26 4.65 -0.66
CA GLY A 129 15.98 3.96 -0.70
C GLY A 129 15.35 3.94 -2.09
N LEU A 130 14.52 2.96 -2.34
CA LEU A 130 13.74 2.80 -3.58
C LEU A 130 12.29 2.44 -3.25
N PHE A 131 11.36 3.21 -3.79
CA PHE A 131 9.95 2.83 -3.89
C PHE A 131 9.60 2.36 -5.29
N ILE A 132 8.87 1.27 -5.39
CA ILE A 132 8.29 0.78 -6.64
C ILE A 132 6.79 0.69 -6.45
N GLY A 133 6.03 1.42 -7.28
CA GLY A 133 4.59 1.61 -7.08
C GLY A 133 4.32 2.51 -5.88
N CYS A 134 4.74 3.79 -5.97
CA CYS A 134 4.63 4.70 -4.85
C CYS A 134 3.21 5.29 -4.64
N GLY A 135 2.30 5.05 -5.59
CA GLY A 135 0.91 5.50 -5.50
C GLY A 135 0.79 6.99 -5.17
N PRO A 136 -0.07 7.38 -4.21
CA PRO A 136 -0.23 8.77 -3.77
C PRO A 136 0.91 9.26 -2.86
N GLY A 137 1.95 8.45 -2.57
CA GLY A 137 3.15 8.85 -1.84
C GLY A 137 3.03 8.88 -0.31
N LEU A 138 1.97 8.32 0.26
CA LEU A 138 1.79 8.30 1.71
C LEU A 138 2.90 7.51 2.42
N GLU A 139 3.31 6.39 1.85
CA GLU A 139 4.41 5.57 2.33
C GLU A 139 5.75 6.32 2.28
N ILE A 140 5.96 7.12 1.23
CA ILE A 140 7.12 8.03 1.12
C ILE A 140 7.12 9.03 2.28
N GLU A 141 5.97 9.66 2.58
CA GLU A 141 5.85 10.63 3.68
C GLU A 141 6.33 10.05 5.01
N LEU A 142 6.01 8.80 5.29
CA LEU A 142 6.37 8.12 6.53
C LEU A 142 7.88 7.89 6.67
N VAL A 143 8.57 7.57 5.57
CA VAL A 143 9.96 7.08 5.66
C VAL A 143 11.00 7.98 5.00
N LYS A 144 10.63 9.03 4.26
CA LYS A 144 11.56 9.86 3.49
C LYS A 144 12.74 10.40 4.31
N ASN A 145 12.49 10.73 5.57
CA ASN A 145 13.52 11.28 6.47
C ASN A 145 14.59 10.24 6.90
N ASN A 146 14.36 8.97 6.60
CA ASN A 146 15.33 7.91 6.87
C ASN A 146 16.42 7.81 5.80
N PHE A 147 16.34 8.57 4.69
CA PHE A 147 17.22 8.42 3.55
C PHE A 147 17.98 9.70 3.21
N GLN A 148 19.24 9.52 2.76
CA GLN A 148 19.99 10.61 2.12
C GLN A 148 19.56 10.78 0.65
N LYS A 149 19.23 9.66 -0.02
CA LYS A 149 18.71 9.64 -1.40
C LYS A 149 17.52 8.69 -1.46
N LEU A 150 16.44 9.15 -2.05
CA LEU A 150 15.24 8.35 -2.23
C LEU A 150 14.79 8.41 -3.69
N TYR A 151 14.58 7.26 -4.28
CA TYR A 151 14.08 7.07 -5.64
C TYR A 151 12.68 6.48 -5.58
N ALA A 152 11.82 6.87 -6.51
CA ALA A 152 10.48 6.33 -6.62
C ALA A 152 10.11 6.09 -8.09
N TYR A 153 9.53 4.94 -8.37
CA TYR A 153 9.02 4.56 -9.68
C TYR A 153 7.51 4.32 -9.58
N ASP A 154 6.76 4.92 -10.48
CA ASP A 154 5.33 4.66 -10.66
C ASP A 154 4.96 4.89 -12.13
N LEU A 155 3.81 4.38 -12.57
CA LEU A 155 3.31 4.58 -13.93
C LEU A 155 2.68 5.96 -14.12
N SER A 156 2.41 6.67 -13.03
CA SER A 156 1.85 8.01 -13.05
C SER A 156 2.34 8.79 -11.83
N ILE A 157 3.02 9.89 -12.09
CA ILE A 157 3.51 10.82 -11.07
C ILE A 157 2.73 12.11 -11.21
N ASN A 158 1.97 12.50 -10.17
CA ASN A 158 1.20 13.74 -10.18
C ASN A 158 2.01 14.92 -9.61
N GLU A 159 1.54 16.15 -9.84
CA GLU A 159 2.20 17.40 -9.39
C GLU A 159 2.28 17.45 -7.86
N PHE A 160 1.25 16.98 -7.15
CA PHE A 160 1.26 16.91 -5.69
C PHE A 160 2.50 16.19 -5.14
N LEU A 161 2.84 15.03 -5.72
CA LEU A 161 4.02 14.27 -5.30
C LEU A 161 5.32 15.05 -5.49
N LEU A 162 5.46 15.72 -6.64
CA LEU A 162 6.65 16.52 -6.96
C LEU A 162 6.82 17.68 -5.99
N ASP A 163 5.75 18.38 -5.69
CA ASP A 163 5.73 19.53 -4.80
C ASP A 163 5.90 19.12 -3.32
N LYS A 164 5.25 18.03 -2.92
CA LYS A 164 5.28 17.52 -1.54
C LYS A 164 6.62 16.89 -1.17
N HIS A 165 7.31 16.28 -2.15
CA HIS A 165 8.54 15.54 -1.94
C HIS A 165 9.67 15.95 -2.88
N PRO A 166 10.11 17.24 -2.88
CA PRO A 166 11.08 17.75 -3.85
C PRO A 166 12.47 17.12 -3.75
N SER A 167 12.77 16.40 -2.67
CA SER A 167 14.04 15.67 -2.49
C SER A 167 14.00 14.23 -3.02
N VAL A 168 12.85 13.75 -3.48
CA VAL A 168 12.69 12.40 -4.02
C VAL A 168 12.90 12.41 -5.53
N HIS A 169 13.67 11.46 -6.02
CA HIS A 169 13.89 11.29 -7.46
C HIS A 169 12.77 10.42 -8.06
N PHE A 170 11.76 11.06 -8.61
CA PHE A 170 10.63 10.38 -9.25
C PHE A 170 10.94 9.96 -10.68
N ASN A 171 10.50 8.76 -11.06
CA ASN A 171 10.58 8.21 -12.41
C ASN A 171 9.21 7.68 -12.82
N GLU A 172 8.58 8.33 -13.81
CA GLU A 172 7.30 7.87 -14.36
C GLU A 172 7.54 6.77 -15.39
N SER A 173 7.79 5.56 -14.88
CA SER A 173 8.07 4.38 -15.69
C SER A 173 8.02 3.10 -14.86
N TYR A 174 8.02 1.96 -15.56
CA TYR A 174 8.30 0.66 -14.91
C TYR A 174 9.73 0.61 -14.39
N PHE A 175 9.89 0.07 -13.18
CA PHE A 175 11.22 -0.30 -12.70
C PHE A 175 11.68 -1.58 -13.40
N THR A 176 12.74 -1.47 -14.20
CA THR A 176 13.29 -2.61 -14.95
C THR A 176 14.44 -3.30 -14.21
N GLY A 177 15.15 -2.56 -13.35
CA GLY A 177 16.39 -3.02 -12.73
C GLY A 177 17.55 -3.23 -13.72
N GLU A 178 17.34 -2.90 -15.00
CA GLU A 178 18.34 -2.99 -16.06
C GLU A 178 19.13 -1.68 -16.13
N ASN A 179 20.45 -1.78 -16.29
CA ASN A 179 21.36 -0.63 -16.36
C ASN A 179 21.33 0.29 -15.13
N ASP A 180 20.82 -0.19 -14.00
CA ASP A 180 20.84 0.54 -12.75
C ASP A 180 22.13 0.21 -11.99
N ASP A 181 23.12 1.10 -12.08
CA ASP A 181 24.36 1.00 -11.32
C ASP A 181 24.16 1.33 -9.84
N LEU A 182 22.98 1.85 -9.47
CA LEU A 182 22.64 2.13 -8.09
C LEU A 182 22.46 0.84 -7.30
N ARG A 183 22.71 0.94 -6.01
CA ARG A 183 22.43 -0.11 -5.04
C ARG A 183 21.62 0.51 -3.91
N TYR A 184 20.57 -0.20 -3.53
CA TYR A 184 19.59 0.28 -2.57
C TYR A 184 19.73 -0.46 -1.24
N ASP A 185 19.72 0.30 -0.16
CA ASP A 185 19.74 -0.25 1.20
C ASP A 185 18.35 -0.68 1.65
N SER A 186 17.31 -0.03 1.11
CA SER A 186 15.93 -0.37 1.38
C SER A 186 15.10 -0.25 0.09
N ILE A 187 14.32 -1.29 -0.21
CA ILE A 187 13.38 -1.32 -1.35
C ILE A 187 11.98 -1.55 -0.79
N TYR A 188 11.02 -0.77 -1.25
CA TYR A 188 9.63 -0.81 -0.80
C TYR A 188 8.70 -1.16 -1.95
N MET A 189 7.86 -2.19 -1.72
CA MET A 189 6.81 -2.65 -2.62
C MET A 189 5.57 -2.93 -1.77
N ILE A 190 4.86 -1.86 -1.42
CA ILE A 190 3.70 -1.93 -0.51
C ILE A 190 2.42 -1.93 -1.34
N GLU A 191 1.60 -2.99 -1.21
CA GLU A 191 0.36 -3.17 -1.97
C GLU A 191 0.58 -3.01 -3.49
N LEU A 192 1.62 -3.67 -4.00
CA LEU A 192 2.02 -3.60 -5.42
C LEU A 192 2.00 -4.98 -6.09
N LEU A 193 2.54 -5.99 -5.43
CA LEU A 193 2.89 -7.25 -6.10
C LEU A 193 1.69 -8.02 -6.63
N GLU A 194 0.53 -7.88 -6.01
CA GLU A 194 -0.75 -8.46 -6.42
C GLU A 194 -1.29 -7.90 -7.73
N HIS A 195 -0.84 -6.70 -8.14
CA HIS A 195 -1.21 -6.08 -9.42
C HIS A 195 -0.36 -6.58 -10.60
N LEU A 196 0.62 -7.43 -10.35
CA LEU A 196 1.51 -7.99 -11.37
C LEU A 196 1.11 -9.42 -11.71
N SER A 197 1.11 -9.77 -12.98
CA SER A 197 0.90 -11.16 -13.41
C SER A 197 2.04 -12.09 -12.99
N GLU A 198 3.27 -11.55 -12.89
CA GLU A 198 4.48 -12.29 -12.54
C GLU A 198 5.30 -11.55 -11.47
N PRO A 199 4.80 -11.47 -10.21
CA PRO A 199 5.42 -10.65 -9.15
C PRO A 199 6.84 -11.07 -8.79
N TYR A 200 7.18 -12.33 -8.94
CA TYR A 200 8.50 -12.86 -8.62
C TYR A 200 9.61 -12.36 -9.55
N ILE A 201 9.28 -12.01 -10.80
CA ILE A 201 10.24 -11.37 -11.73
C ILE A 201 10.71 -10.01 -11.18
N LEU A 202 9.79 -9.23 -10.60
CA LEU A 202 10.16 -7.96 -9.97
C LEU A 202 11.03 -8.18 -8.73
N LEU A 203 10.73 -9.20 -7.91
CA LEU A 203 11.54 -9.56 -6.74
C LEU A 203 12.97 -9.95 -7.13
N GLU A 204 13.16 -10.73 -8.21
CA GLU A 204 14.48 -11.07 -8.73
C GLU A 204 15.27 -9.83 -9.17
N LYS A 205 14.60 -8.86 -9.80
CA LYS A 205 15.23 -7.58 -10.18
C LYS A 205 15.65 -6.79 -8.93
N CYS A 206 14.78 -6.70 -7.93
CA CYS A 206 15.09 -6.03 -6.67
C CYS A 206 16.25 -6.68 -5.93
N GLN A 207 16.31 -8.01 -5.89
CA GLN A 207 17.43 -8.75 -5.27
C GLN A 207 18.78 -8.38 -5.90
N LYS A 208 18.84 -8.16 -7.22
CA LYS A 208 20.10 -7.81 -7.93
C LYS A 208 20.61 -6.42 -7.58
N VAL A 209 19.72 -5.45 -7.35
CA VAL A 209 20.07 -4.06 -7.02
C VAL A 209 20.13 -3.77 -5.52
N LEU A 210 19.75 -4.74 -4.68
CA LEU A 210 19.83 -4.65 -3.22
C LEU A 210 21.30 -4.69 -2.77
N THR A 211 21.70 -3.88 -1.79
CA THR A 211 23.00 -3.99 -1.12
C THR A 211 23.09 -5.30 -0.32
N GLU A 212 24.29 -5.71 0.08
CA GLU A 212 24.49 -6.97 0.82
C GLU A 212 23.76 -6.99 2.18
N LYS A 213 23.58 -5.83 2.82
CA LYS A 213 22.85 -5.68 4.08
C LYS A 213 21.49 -5.00 3.89
N GLY A 214 21.07 -4.88 2.63
CA GLY A 214 19.82 -4.21 2.28
C GLY A 214 18.61 -5.04 2.62
N LYS A 215 17.46 -4.34 2.71
CA LYS A 215 16.17 -4.92 3.06
C LYS A 215 15.13 -4.63 2.00
N ILE A 216 14.27 -5.59 1.74
CA ILE A 216 13.08 -5.41 0.92
C ILE A 216 11.87 -5.45 1.84
N PHE A 217 11.11 -4.37 1.86
CA PHE A 217 9.83 -4.25 2.55
C PHE A 217 8.72 -4.47 1.53
N LEU A 218 7.87 -5.44 1.76
CA LEU A 218 6.79 -5.73 0.82
C LEU A 218 5.53 -6.23 1.53
N THR A 219 4.40 -6.10 0.86
CA THR A 219 3.17 -6.79 1.22
C THR A 219 2.78 -7.81 0.15
N THR A 220 2.01 -8.80 0.55
CA THR A 220 1.35 -9.75 -0.34
C THR A 220 -0.13 -9.83 0.02
N ALA A 221 -0.98 -9.97 -0.98
CA ALA A 221 -2.43 -10.10 -0.83
C ALA A 221 -2.89 -11.54 -1.11
N THR A 222 -3.60 -12.14 -0.15
CA THR A 222 -4.21 -13.47 -0.30
C THR A 222 -5.73 -13.36 -0.18
N ASN A 223 -6.45 -13.88 -1.16
CA ASN A 223 -7.92 -13.86 -1.23
C ASN A 223 -8.52 -12.45 -1.11
N ILE A 224 -7.87 -11.47 -1.70
CA ILE A 224 -8.36 -10.08 -1.77
C ILE A 224 -8.82 -9.81 -3.21
N PRO A 225 -10.11 -9.98 -3.53
CA PRO A 225 -10.63 -9.84 -4.89
C PRO A 225 -10.88 -8.37 -5.25
N GLN A 226 -9.82 -7.58 -5.32
CA GLN A 226 -9.90 -6.23 -5.84
C GLN A 226 -9.89 -6.23 -7.37
N PHE A 227 -10.49 -5.21 -7.98
CA PHE A 227 -10.75 -5.18 -9.44
C PHE A 227 -9.46 -5.25 -10.28
N ASP A 228 -8.33 -4.83 -9.75
CA ASP A 228 -7.03 -4.73 -10.43
C ASP A 228 -6.00 -5.77 -9.93
N HIS A 229 -6.40 -6.69 -9.05
CA HIS A 229 -5.53 -7.77 -8.63
C HIS A 229 -5.44 -8.86 -9.71
N LEU A 230 -4.22 -9.18 -10.10
CA LEU A 230 -3.88 -10.20 -11.09
C LEU A 230 -3.30 -11.45 -10.45
N TYR A 231 -2.74 -11.34 -9.25
CA TYR A 231 -2.05 -12.43 -8.58
C TYR A 231 -2.61 -12.67 -7.17
N ASN A 232 -3.00 -13.91 -6.89
CA ASN A 232 -3.39 -14.35 -5.56
C ASN A 232 -2.22 -15.07 -4.89
N PHE A 233 -1.64 -14.46 -3.86
CA PHE A 233 -0.50 -15.06 -3.17
C PHE A 233 -0.90 -16.31 -2.39
N GLU A 234 0.10 -17.15 -2.13
CA GLU A 234 -0.05 -18.44 -1.48
C GLU A 234 -0.74 -18.34 -0.12
N ALA A 235 -1.66 -19.25 0.15
CA ALA A 235 -2.34 -19.31 1.44
C ALA A 235 -1.34 -19.59 2.59
N SER A 236 -0.28 -20.38 2.31
CA SER A 236 0.80 -20.69 3.25
C SER A 236 2.00 -19.76 3.02
N HIS A 237 2.51 -19.13 4.09
CA HIS A 237 3.74 -18.35 4.01
C HIS A 237 4.99 -19.20 3.69
N GLN A 238 4.98 -20.49 4.04
CA GLN A 238 6.09 -21.40 3.74
C GLN A 238 6.26 -21.63 2.23
N ASP A 239 5.19 -21.57 1.46
CA ASP A 239 5.29 -21.70 0.00
C ASP A 239 5.87 -20.43 -0.63
N PHE A 240 5.53 -19.26 -0.11
CA PHE A 240 6.20 -18.00 -0.46
C PHE A 240 7.68 -18.05 -0.06
N GLU A 241 7.98 -18.45 1.18
CA GLU A 241 9.35 -18.56 1.70
C GLU A 241 10.24 -19.43 0.82
N LYS A 242 9.77 -20.61 0.41
CA LYS A 242 10.50 -21.50 -0.52
C LYS A 242 10.83 -20.82 -1.85
N LYS A 243 9.89 -20.03 -2.37
CA LYS A 243 10.11 -19.30 -3.64
C LYS A 243 11.20 -18.24 -3.51
N ILE A 244 11.16 -17.43 -2.45
CA ILE A 244 12.15 -16.38 -2.24
C ILE A 244 13.54 -16.93 -1.86
N GLN A 245 13.61 -18.05 -1.14
CA GLN A 245 14.88 -18.74 -0.86
C GLN A 245 15.59 -19.17 -2.15
N ASN A 246 14.85 -19.66 -3.15
CA ASN A 246 15.41 -19.98 -4.46
C ASN A 246 16.01 -18.76 -5.19
N MET A 247 15.64 -17.54 -4.77
CA MET A 247 16.19 -16.27 -5.27
C MET A 247 17.37 -15.76 -4.42
N GLY A 248 17.79 -16.50 -3.38
CA GLY A 248 18.81 -16.07 -2.43
C GLY A 248 18.36 -14.99 -1.48
N LEU A 249 17.07 -15.00 -1.11
CA LEU A 249 16.45 -14.13 -0.13
C LEU A 249 15.94 -14.94 1.06
N SER A 250 15.93 -14.34 2.24
CA SER A 250 15.37 -14.91 3.47
C SER A 250 14.41 -13.93 4.13
N ILE A 251 13.47 -14.44 4.91
CA ILE A 251 12.52 -13.63 5.69
C ILE A 251 13.17 -13.29 7.02
N SER A 252 13.44 -11.99 7.27
CA SER A 252 13.88 -11.51 8.58
C SER A 252 12.72 -11.05 9.48
N PHE A 253 11.58 -10.71 8.88
CA PHE A 253 10.34 -10.39 9.59
C PHE A 253 9.13 -10.75 8.76
N MET A 254 8.05 -11.22 9.42
CA MET A 254 6.75 -11.43 8.81
C MET A 254 5.64 -11.18 9.83
N GLU A 255 4.59 -10.51 9.38
CA GLU A 255 3.33 -10.40 10.12
C GLU A 255 2.16 -10.67 9.19
N GLU A 256 1.26 -11.56 9.60
CA GLU A 256 0.00 -11.82 8.92
C GLU A 256 -1.08 -10.87 9.45
N ILE A 257 -1.73 -10.14 8.57
CA ILE A 257 -2.72 -9.11 8.87
C ILE A 257 -4.05 -9.56 8.28
N PRO A 258 -4.94 -10.19 9.07
CA PRO A 258 -6.23 -10.66 8.58
C PRO A 258 -7.17 -9.49 8.30
N HIS A 259 -7.97 -9.63 7.25
CA HIS A 259 -9.06 -8.71 6.98
C HIS A 259 -10.31 -9.17 7.74
N GLN A 260 -10.84 -8.30 8.58
CA GLN A 260 -12.05 -8.59 9.34
C GLN A 260 -13.28 -8.01 8.64
N TYR A 261 -13.92 -8.83 7.82
CA TYR A 261 -15.20 -8.47 7.21
C TYR A 261 -16.37 -8.92 8.09
N ILE A 262 -17.39 -8.05 8.23
CA ILE A 262 -18.53 -8.30 9.12
C ILE A 262 -19.41 -9.46 8.63
N THR A 263 -19.46 -9.69 7.32
CA THR A 263 -20.48 -10.56 6.70
C THR A 263 -19.92 -11.76 5.95
N LEU A 264 -18.62 -11.85 5.75
CA LEU A 264 -18.05 -12.86 4.89
C LEU A 264 -16.60 -13.16 5.26
N ASP A 265 -16.32 -14.39 5.65
CA ASP A 265 -14.97 -14.88 5.83
C ASP A 265 -14.53 -15.64 4.56
N ILE A 266 -13.61 -15.06 3.83
CA ILE A 266 -12.96 -15.64 2.64
C ILE A 266 -11.48 -15.94 2.88
N GLY A 267 -11.03 -15.83 4.13
CA GLY A 267 -9.63 -15.97 4.49
C GLY A 267 -8.75 -14.87 3.89
N ALA A 268 -9.31 -13.68 3.66
CA ALA A 268 -8.60 -12.54 3.11
C ALA A 268 -7.58 -12.01 4.10
N LYS A 269 -6.36 -11.77 3.63
CA LYS A 269 -5.26 -11.25 4.45
C LYS A 269 -4.17 -10.61 3.62
N ASN A 270 -3.50 -9.65 4.22
CA ASN A 270 -2.17 -9.23 3.78
C ASN A 270 -1.11 -9.93 4.65
N ARG A 271 0.10 -10.04 4.12
CA ARG A 271 1.29 -10.30 4.92
C ARG A 271 2.31 -9.22 4.63
N PHE A 272 2.82 -8.63 5.70
CA PHE A 272 3.95 -7.71 5.63
C PHE A 272 5.24 -8.48 5.84
N TYR A 273 6.17 -8.36 4.92
CA TYR A 273 7.47 -9.03 4.97
C TYR A 273 8.62 -8.03 4.96
N ILE A 274 9.70 -8.41 5.66
CA ILE A 274 11.02 -7.84 5.44
C ILE A 274 11.92 -8.98 4.98
N LEU A 275 12.50 -8.82 3.78
CA LEU A 275 13.41 -9.77 3.20
C LEU A 275 14.83 -9.22 3.24
N GLU A 276 15.80 -10.10 3.35
CA GLU A 276 17.24 -9.82 3.31
C GLU A 276 17.92 -10.82 2.39
N LYS A 277 19.11 -10.48 1.86
CA LYS A 277 19.90 -11.47 1.15
C LYS A 277 20.34 -12.59 2.09
N GLU A 278 20.30 -13.82 1.61
CA GLU A 278 20.89 -14.93 2.36
C GLU A 278 22.39 -14.70 2.53
N SER A 279 22.87 -14.83 3.76
CA SER A 279 24.30 -14.80 4.05
C SER A 279 24.96 -15.97 3.32
N ARG A 280 25.84 -15.69 2.37
CA ARG A 280 26.70 -16.74 1.81
C ARG A 280 27.64 -17.21 2.93
N ILE A 281 27.41 -18.42 3.42
CA ILE A 281 28.33 -19.11 4.37
C ILE A 281 29.59 -19.51 3.62
#